data_1ae6f0845ce6c111fbaf0fe58925e11a
#
_entry.id   1ae6f0845ce6c111fbaf0fe58925e11a
#
_cell.length_a   1.000
_cell.length_b   1.000
_cell.length_c   1.000
_cell.angle_alpha   90.00
_cell.angle_beta   90.00
_cell.angle_gamma   90.00
#
_symmetry.space_group_name_H-M   'P 1'
#
loop_
_entity.id
_entity.type
_entity.pdbx_description
1 polymer ?
#
loop_
_entity_poly.entity_id
_entity_poly.type
_entity_poly.pdbx_seq_one_letter_code
_entity_poly.pdbx_strand_id
1 'polypeptide(L)'
;MQIYDELVARGLIAQTTDEDEIRDLVNNGKAVFYIGFDPTADSLHVGHFMALCLMKRLQMAGNKPIALIGGGTAMIGDPSGRTDMRQMMTKETIQHNVDCFKKQMSKFIDFSEDKALLVNNADWLLDLNYVDVLRDVGACFSVNNMLRAECYKQRMEKGLSFLEFNYMIMQSYDFYALYQKYGCNMQFGGDDQWSNMLGGTELIRRKLGKDAYAMTITLLLNSEGKKMGKTQKGAVWLDPNKTSPFEFYQYWRNVADADALKCIRMLTFLPLEEIDKMDSWEGSQLNQAKEILAYELTKLVHGEEEAAKAQESARALFSKGVAADMPSVTLAADDFKDGSIDIVSVLVKSGLVTSRNEGRRAVDQGGVVVDGEKITDVQAVIPEEKFDGEGVVVRRGKKNFRKVSK
;
A
#
# COMPACT_ATOMS: atom_id res chain seq x y z
N MET A 1 -10.09 -26.22 -2.44
CA MET A 1 -10.30 -25.26 -3.54
C MET A 1 -8.96 -25.02 -4.23
N GLN A 2 -8.92 -24.97 -5.56
CA GLN A 2 -7.70 -24.65 -6.28
C GLN A 2 -7.43 -23.14 -6.18
N ILE A 3 -6.15 -22.73 -6.34
CA ILE A 3 -5.75 -21.35 -6.08
C ILE A 3 -6.44 -20.34 -7.01
N TYR A 4 -6.64 -20.67 -8.28
CA TYR A 4 -7.34 -19.76 -9.21
C TYR A 4 -8.77 -19.48 -8.74
N ASP A 5 -9.50 -20.53 -8.34
CA ASP A 5 -10.87 -20.39 -7.82
C ASP A 5 -10.91 -19.61 -6.51
N GLU A 6 -9.88 -19.75 -5.67
CA GLU A 6 -9.73 -18.92 -4.47
C GLU A 6 -9.55 -17.45 -4.81
N LEU A 7 -8.71 -17.13 -5.82
CA LEU A 7 -8.53 -15.74 -6.26
C LEU A 7 -9.84 -15.14 -6.81
N VAL A 8 -10.62 -15.92 -7.56
CA VAL A 8 -11.95 -15.51 -8.02
C VAL A 8 -12.89 -15.26 -6.86
N ALA A 9 -13.01 -16.21 -5.92
CA ALA A 9 -13.89 -16.11 -4.76
C ALA A 9 -13.52 -14.93 -3.84
N ARG A 10 -12.24 -14.55 -3.81
CA ARG A 10 -11.77 -13.36 -3.07
C ARG A 10 -11.97 -12.06 -3.84
N GLY A 11 -12.41 -12.09 -5.11
CA GLY A 11 -12.59 -10.90 -5.93
C GLY A 11 -11.28 -10.24 -6.36
N LEU A 12 -10.20 -11.01 -6.50
CA LEU A 12 -8.86 -10.49 -6.78
C LEU A 12 -8.58 -10.36 -8.28
N ILE A 13 -9.27 -11.07 -9.15
CA ILE A 13 -9.02 -11.07 -10.60
C ILE A 13 -9.86 -9.99 -11.28
N ALA A 14 -9.23 -9.14 -12.10
CA ALA A 14 -9.91 -8.13 -12.91
C ALA A 14 -9.91 -8.50 -14.40
N GLN A 15 -8.75 -8.71 -15.01
CA GLN A 15 -8.59 -9.06 -16.41
C GLN A 15 -7.54 -10.16 -16.59
N THR A 16 -7.70 -10.98 -17.62
CA THR A 16 -6.78 -12.07 -18.01
C THR A 16 -6.56 -12.05 -19.51
N THR A 17 -5.37 -12.38 -19.97
CA THR A 17 -5.10 -12.58 -21.42
C THR A 17 -5.63 -13.91 -21.92
N ASP A 18 -5.56 -14.95 -21.11
CA ASP A 18 -6.08 -16.29 -21.38
C ASP A 18 -6.40 -16.96 -20.04
N GLU A 19 -7.69 -17.13 -19.76
CA GLU A 19 -8.15 -17.63 -18.47
C GLU A 19 -7.77 -19.10 -18.26
N ASP A 20 -7.92 -19.93 -19.28
CA ASP A 20 -7.71 -21.38 -19.16
C ASP A 20 -6.22 -21.69 -18.95
N GLU A 21 -5.34 -21.05 -19.70
CA GLU A 21 -3.90 -21.23 -19.57
C GLU A 21 -3.39 -20.68 -18.23
N ILE A 22 -3.86 -19.49 -17.81
CA ILE A 22 -3.49 -18.92 -16.50
C ILE A 22 -3.95 -19.82 -15.38
N ARG A 23 -5.16 -20.36 -15.45
CA ARG A 23 -5.72 -21.30 -14.49
C ARG A 23 -4.87 -22.57 -14.39
N ASP A 24 -4.47 -23.15 -15.53
CA ASP A 24 -3.57 -24.33 -15.54
C ASP A 24 -2.22 -24.02 -14.90
N LEU A 25 -1.61 -22.90 -15.27
CA LEU A 25 -0.31 -22.49 -14.75
C LEU A 25 -0.32 -22.31 -13.23
N VAL A 26 -1.24 -21.52 -12.70
CA VAL A 26 -1.24 -21.19 -11.27
C VAL A 26 -1.72 -22.35 -10.40
N ASN A 27 -2.67 -23.17 -10.87
CA ASN A 27 -3.19 -24.31 -10.13
C ASN A 27 -2.20 -25.45 -10.02
N ASN A 28 -1.28 -25.58 -10.98
CA ASN A 28 -0.27 -26.66 -11.03
C ASN A 28 1.12 -26.22 -10.56
N GLY A 29 1.26 -25.02 -10.00
CA GLY A 29 2.56 -24.50 -9.53
C GLY A 29 3.57 -24.27 -10.66
N LYS A 30 3.11 -24.05 -11.89
CA LYS A 30 3.95 -23.86 -13.09
C LYS A 30 4.19 -22.37 -13.41
N ALA A 31 3.50 -21.46 -12.72
CA ALA A 31 3.68 -20.05 -12.97
C ALA A 31 4.99 -19.55 -12.33
N VAL A 32 5.89 -19.09 -13.18
CA VAL A 32 6.99 -18.20 -12.81
C VAL A 32 6.55 -16.81 -13.17
N PHE A 33 6.20 -16.00 -12.18
CA PHE A 33 5.52 -14.74 -12.41
C PHE A 33 6.22 -13.57 -11.75
N TYR A 34 6.04 -12.36 -12.28
CA TYR A 34 6.58 -11.18 -11.66
C TYR A 34 5.53 -10.11 -11.39
N ILE A 35 5.82 -9.30 -10.38
CA ILE A 35 5.17 -8.02 -10.12
C ILE A 35 6.28 -6.98 -9.98
N GLY A 36 6.10 -5.83 -10.66
CA GLY A 36 7.02 -4.70 -10.61
C GLY A 36 6.64 -3.69 -9.51
N PHE A 37 7.67 -3.14 -8.86
CA PHE A 37 7.56 -2.15 -7.80
C PHE A 37 8.57 -1.03 -8.03
N ASP A 38 8.11 0.12 -8.49
CA ASP A 38 8.96 1.31 -8.61
C ASP A 38 9.27 1.89 -7.23
N PRO A 39 10.55 2.00 -6.83
CA PRO A 39 10.97 2.46 -5.51
C PRO A 39 10.88 3.99 -5.39
N THR A 40 9.65 4.53 -5.45
CA THR A 40 9.36 5.96 -5.42
C THR A 40 9.34 6.57 -4.01
N ALA A 41 9.56 5.76 -2.99
CA ALA A 41 9.71 6.13 -1.59
C ALA A 41 10.56 5.07 -0.86
N ASP A 42 11.05 5.40 0.32
CA ASP A 42 11.84 4.52 1.19
C ASP A 42 10.99 3.51 1.98
N SER A 43 9.74 3.34 1.65
CA SER A 43 8.85 2.33 2.21
C SER A 43 7.76 1.91 1.24
N LEU A 44 7.36 0.66 1.31
CA LEU A 44 6.10 0.16 0.79
C LEU A 44 4.93 0.73 1.61
N HIS A 45 3.75 0.80 1.01
CA HIS A 45 2.52 1.28 1.64
C HIS A 45 1.33 0.38 1.29
N VAL A 46 0.18 0.61 1.90
CA VAL A 46 -1.04 -0.18 1.68
C VAL A 46 -1.41 -0.35 0.20
N GLY A 47 -1.07 0.60 -0.68
CA GLY A 47 -1.29 0.45 -2.12
C GLY A 47 -0.50 -0.68 -2.77
N HIS A 48 0.65 -1.09 -2.18
CA HIS A 48 1.44 -2.25 -2.63
C HIS A 48 0.99 -3.55 -1.96
N PHE A 49 0.21 -3.45 -0.89
CA PHE A 49 -0.10 -4.56 0.00
C PHE A 49 -0.86 -5.69 -0.71
N MET A 50 -1.82 -5.36 -1.58
CA MET A 50 -2.54 -6.35 -2.38
C MET A 50 -1.61 -7.18 -3.27
N ALA A 51 -0.66 -6.52 -3.93
CA ALA A 51 0.32 -7.20 -4.77
C ALA A 51 1.19 -8.16 -3.95
N LEU A 52 1.63 -7.75 -2.75
CA LEU A 52 2.38 -8.61 -1.83
C LEU A 52 1.55 -9.79 -1.34
N CYS A 53 0.28 -9.57 -0.99
CA CYS A 53 -0.64 -10.65 -0.60
C CYS A 53 -0.87 -11.65 -1.74
N LEU A 54 -1.03 -11.18 -2.98
CA LEU A 54 -1.15 -12.04 -4.14
C LEU A 54 0.12 -12.88 -4.35
N MET A 55 1.30 -12.25 -4.32
CA MET A 55 2.58 -12.96 -4.44
C MET A 55 2.71 -14.06 -3.39
N LYS A 56 2.39 -13.74 -2.13
CA LYS A 56 2.43 -14.70 -1.03
C LYS A 56 1.46 -15.87 -1.25
N ARG A 57 0.22 -15.60 -1.67
CA ARG A 57 -0.78 -16.65 -1.95
C ARG A 57 -0.32 -17.60 -3.04
N LEU A 58 0.14 -17.05 -4.16
CA LEU A 58 0.63 -17.85 -5.28
C LEU A 58 1.90 -18.64 -4.91
N GLN A 59 2.79 -18.05 -4.09
CA GLN A 59 3.94 -18.78 -3.57
C GLN A 59 3.53 -19.96 -2.68
N MET A 60 2.55 -19.74 -1.78
CA MET A 60 2.00 -20.82 -0.93
C MET A 60 1.34 -21.93 -1.75
N ALA A 61 0.84 -21.62 -2.94
CA ALA A 61 0.29 -22.57 -3.90
C ALA A 61 1.35 -23.24 -4.80
N GLY A 62 2.66 -23.03 -4.52
CA GLY A 62 3.77 -23.66 -5.23
C GLY A 62 4.28 -22.91 -6.46
N ASN A 63 3.75 -21.71 -6.75
CA ASN A 63 4.24 -20.88 -7.85
C ASN A 63 5.47 -20.06 -7.44
N LYS A 64 6.29 -19.66 -8.40
CA LYS A 64 7.56 -18.96 -8.15
C LYS A 64 7.43 -17.46 -8.44
N PRO A 65 7.33 -16.60 -7.40
CA PRO A 65 7.28 -15.16 -7.60
C PRO A 65 8.66 -14.56 -7.90
N ILE A 66 8.67 -13.54 -8.73
CA ILE A 66 9.80 -12.63 -8.97
C ILE A 66 9.36 -11.24 -8.52
N ALA A 67 9.94 -10.72 -7.46
CA ALA A 67 9.79 -9.33 -7.07
C ALA A 67 10.76 -8.48 -7.89
N LEU A 68 10.21 -7.75 -8.87
CA LEU A 68 11.00 -6.84 -9.71
C LEU A 68 11.01 -5.45 -9.09
N ILE A 69 12.17 -4.99 -8.65
CA ILE A 69 12.33 -3.60 -8.23
C ILE A 69 12.72 -2.74 -9.43
N GLY A 70 11.92 -1.70 -9.67
CA GLY A 70 12.07 -0.81 -10.80
C GLY A 70 13.14 0.27 -10.61
N GLY A 71 14.40 -0.11 -10.32
CA GLY A 71 15.48 0.87 -10.15
C GLY A 71 15.80 1.66 -11.42
N GLY A 72 15.67 1.03 -12.59
CA GLY A 72 15.79 1.69 -13.89
C GLY A 72 14.53 2.45 -14.28
N THR A 73 13.36 1.84 -14.16
CA THR A 73 12.06 2.47 -14.51
C THR A 73 11.71 3.65 -13.60
N ALA A 74 12.13 3.64 -12.34
CA ALA A 74 11.93 4.77 -11.42
C ALA A 74 12.64 6.06 -11.86
N MET A 75 13.68 5.96 -12.71
CA MET A 75 14.34 7.14 -13.30
C MET A 75 13.46 7.85 -14.32
N ILE A 76 12.49 7.13 -14.89
CA ILE A 76 11.55 7.64 -15.90
C ILE A 76 10.23 8.02 -15.24
N GLY A 77 9.63 7.10 -14.49
CA GLY A 77 8.36 7.24 -13.80
C GLY A 77 7.15 6.81 -14.64
N ASP A 78 6.38 5.88 -14.07
CA ASP A 78 5.17 5.34 -14.68
C ASP A 78 4.07 6.41 -14.81
N PRO A 79 3.56 6.68 -16.03
CA PRO A 79 2.45 7.60 -16.25
C PRO A 79 1.08 7.00 -15.92
N SER A 80 0.95 5.69 -15.76
CA SER A 80 -0.33 4.99 -15.60
C SER A 80 -1.10 5.48 -14.37
N GLY A 81 -2.40 5.76 -14.55
CA GLY A 81 -3.30 6.20 -13.47
C GLY A 81 -2.94 7.54 -12.85
N ARG A 82 -2.21 8.41 -13.57
CA ARG A 82 -1.78 9.73 -13.11
C ARG A 82 -2.16 10.83 -14.09
N THR A 83 -2.28 12.03 -13.55
CA THR A 83 -2.53 13.26 -14.34
C THR A 83 -1.27 14.12 -14.50
N ASP A 84 -0.27 13.93 -13.65
CA ASP A 84 0.94 14.77 -13.61
C ASP A 84 2.21 13.90 -13.68
N MET A 85 3.28 14.46 -14.27
CA MET A 85 4.59 13.81 -14.36
C MET A 85 5.19 13.60 -12.96
N ARG A 86 5.92 12.49 -12.76
CA ARG A 86 6.66 12.25 -11.51
C ARG A 86 7.86 13.19 -11.41
N GLN A 87 8.21 13.56 -10.18
CA GLN A 87 9.48 14.21 -9.91
C GLN A 87 10.63 13.22 -10.12
N MET A 88 11.68 13.67 -10.78
CA MET A 88 12.87 12.86 -11.00
C MET A 88 13.65 12.73 -9.68
N MET A 89 14.01 11.50 -9.35
CA MET A 89 14.83 11.19 -8.18
C MET A 89 16.30 10.99 -8.58
N THR A 90 17.22 11.22 -7.64
CA THR A 90 18.63 10.90 -7.85
C THR A 90 18.88 9.40 -7.79
N LYS A 91 19.97 8.92 -8.40
CA LYS A 91 20.35 7.51 -8.38
C LYS A 91 20.56 7.00 -6.95
N GLU A 92 21.14 7.82 -6.07
CA GLU A 92 21.39 7.51 -4.65
C GLU A 92 20.08 7.33 -3.90
N THR A 93 19.10 8.22 -4.13
CA THR A 93 17.75 8.10 -3.52
C THR A 93 17.06 6.83 -3.99
N ILE A 94 17.13 6.52 -5.29
CA ILE A 94 16.54 5.29 -5.84
C ILE A 94 17.20 4.06 -5.21
N GLN A 95 18.54 4.02 -5.12
CA GLN A 95 19.26 2.90 -4.51
C GLN A 95 18.88 2.69 -3.05
N HIS A 96 18.80 3.77 -2.26
CA HIS A 96 18.33 3.70 -0.88
C HIS A 96 16.93 3.08 -0.79
N ASN A 97 16.00 3.55 -1.63
CA ASN A 97 14.63 3.03 -1.66
C ASN A 97 14.57 1.55 -2.08
N VAL A 98 15.42 1.14 -3.04
CA VAL A 98 15.58 -0.27 -3.44
C VAL A 98 15.94 -1.14 -2.24
N ASP A 99 16.90 -0.73 -1.44
CA ASP A 99 17.35 -1.49 -0.27
C ASP A 99 16.28 -1.56 0.83
N CYS A 100 15.52 -0.48 1.01
CA CYS A 100 14.36 -0.48 1.89
C CYS A 100 13.27 -1.47 1.42
N PHE A 101 12.95 -1.48 0.12
CA PHE A 101 11.96 -2.40 -0.45
C PHE A 101 12.37 -3.87 -0.28
N LYS A 102 13.64 -4.20 -0.58
CA LYS A 102 14.21 -5.55 -0.39
C LYS A 102 13.94 -6.06 1.02
N LYS A 103 14.28 -5.25 2.03
CA LYS A 103 14.11 -5.60 3.45
C LYS A 103 12.64 -5.79 3.82
N GLN A 104 11.74 -4.97 3.29
CA GLN A 104 10.32 -5.07 3.60
C GLN A 104 9.65 -6.26 2.91
N MET A 105 9.98 -6.52 1.63
CA MET A 105 9.42 -7.65 0.87
C MET A 105 9.78 -9.01 1.47
N SER A 106 10.98 -9.13 2.05
CA SER A 106 11.44 -10.38 2.70
C SER A 106 10.60 -10.79 3.93
N LYS A 107 9.73 -9.89 4.44
CA LYS A 107 8.76 -10.25 5.48
C LYS A 107 7.53 -10.97 4.93
N PHE A 108 7.23 -10.81 3.64
CA PHE A 108 6.05 -11.38 3.00
C PHE A 108 6.38 -12.59 2.15
N ILE A 109 7.49 -12.53 1.43
CA ILE A 109 7.90 -13.50 0.42
C ILE A 109 9.12 -14.27 0.94
N ASP A 110 9.08 -15.57 0.82
CA ASP A 110 10.20 -16.46 1.12
C ASP A 110 11.15 -16.52 -0.06
N PHE A 111 12.29 -15.86 0.05
CA PHE A 111 13.36 -15.85 -0.95
C PHE A 111 14.42 -16.93 -0.73
N SER A 112 14.24 -17.84 0.23
CA SER A 112 15.17 -18.93 0.48
C SER A 112 15.07 -20.00 -0.60
N GLU A 113 16.15 -20.73 -0.81
CA GLU A 113 16.19 -21.94 -1.62
C GLU A 113 15.57 -21.81 -3.02
N ASP A 114 15.74 -20.67 -3.68
CA ASP A 114 15.18 -20.43 -5.02
C ASP A 114 13.63 -20.41 -5.11
N LYS A 115 12.93 -20.30 -3.95
CA LYS A 115 11.46 -20.23 -3.89
C LYS A 115 10.89 -18.96 -4.49
N ALA A 116 11.67 -17.89 -4.49
CA ALA A 116 11.37 -16.62 -5.12
C ALA A 116 12.64 -15.90 -5.55
N LEU A 117 12.50 -14.96 -6.48
CA LEU A 117 13.60 -14.10 -6.89
C LEU A 117 13.30 -12.65 -6.55
N LEU A 118 14.35 -11.91 -6.18
CA LEU A 118 14.31 -10.47 -6.02
C LEU A 118 15.35 -9.87 -6.95
N VAL A 119 14.90 -9.13 -7.95
CA VAL A 119 15.74 -8.59 -9.02
C VAL A 119 15.50 -7.09 -9.21
N ASN A 120 16.49 -6.40 -9.79
CA ASN A 120 16.40 -4.98 -10.09
C ASN A 120 16.51 -4.77 -11.61
N ASN A 121 15.56 -4.10 -12.24
CA ASN A 121 15.63 -3.86 -13.68
C ASN A 121 16.75 -2.88 -14.09
N ALA A 122 17.33 -2.15 -13.16
CA ALA A 122 18.56 -1.38 -13.42
C ALA A 122 19.70 -2.27 -13.94
N ASP A 123 19.76 -3.56 -13.55
CA ASP A 123 20.79 -4.51 -13.92
C ASP A 123 20.83 -4.83 -15.43
N TRP A 124 19.77 -4.51 -16.16
CA TRP A 124 19.72 -4.67 -17.62
C TRP A 124 19.33 -3.40 -18.36
N LEU A 125 18.44 -2.55 -17.81
CA LEU A 125 17.97 -1.35 -18.51
C LEU A 125 19.05 -0.28 -18.66
N LEU A 126 19.98 -0.18 -17.69
CA LEU A 126 21.01 0.87 -17.71
C LEU A 126 22.15 0.58 -18.69
N ASP A 127 22.34 -0.68 -19.06
CA ASP A 127 23.39 -1.11 -20.00
C ASP A 127 22.90 -1.22 -21.45
N LEU A 128 21.60 -0.93 -21.70
CA LEU A 128 21.04 -1.01 -23.04
C LEU A 128 21.57 0.11 -23.95
N ASN A 129 22.04 -0.30 -25.14
CA ASN A 129 22.36 0.67 -26.18
C ASN A 129 21.05 1.22 -26.80
N TYR A 130 20.92 2.54 -26.82
CA TYR A 130 19.71 3.20 -27.29
C TYR A 130 19.35 2.85 -28.74
N VAL A 131 20.33 2.80 -29.64
CA VAL A 131 20.11 2.48 -31.07
C VAL A 131 19.65 1.05 -31.24
N ASP A 132 20.27 0.12 -30.51
CA ASP A 132 19.88 -1.28 -30.54
C ASP A 132 18.47 -1.51 -30.02
N VAL A 133 18.09 -0.83 -28.93
CA VAL A 133 16.72 -0.87 -28.41
C VAL A 133 15.71 -0.35 -29.42
N LEU A 134 15.97 0.80 -30.06
CA LEU A 134 15.07 1.33 -31.07
C LEU A 134 14.91 0.38 -32.25
N ARG A 135 16.00 -0.23 -32.71
CA ARG A 135 16.01 -1.15 -33.83
C ARG A 135 15.33 -2.47 -33.53
N ASP A 136 15.67 -3.09 -32.40
CA ASP A 136 15.27 -4.46 -32.09
C ASP A 136 14.00 -4.58 -31.29
N VAL A 137 13.73 -3.63 -30.42
CA VAL A 137 12.54 -3.59 -29.55
C VAL A 137 11.53 -2.57 -30.09
N GLY A 138 11.96 -1.36 -30.40
CA GLY A 138 11.09 -0.30 -30.92
C GLY A 138 10.32 -0.71 -32.18
N ALA A 139 10.96 -1.49 -33.08
CA ALA A 139 10.32 -2.04 -34.26
C ALA A 139 9.10 -2.95 -33.95
N CYS A 140 9.00 -3.47 -32.73
CA CYS A 140 7.85 -4.28 -32.29
C CYS A 140 6.66 -3.43 -31.82
N PHE A 141 6.80 -2.11 -31.69
CA PHE A 141 5.75 -1.23 -31.17
C PHE A 141 5.22 -0.29 -32.25
N SER A 142 3.90 -0.13 -32.28
CA SER A 142 3.23 0.87 -33.10
C SER A 142 2.87 2.07 -32.27
N VAL A 143 3.38 3.25 -32.60
CA VAL A 143 3.06 4.52 -31.93
C VAL A 143 1.54 4.75 -31.91
N ASN A 144 0.85 4.48 -33.02
CA ASN A 144 -0.59 4.64 -33.11
C ASN A 144 -1.36 3.75 -32.13
N ASN A 145 -0.88 2.52 -31.90
CA ASN A 145 -1.49 1.61 -30.92
C ASN A 145 -1.16 2.04 -29.48
N MET A 146 0.09 2.45 -29.24
CA MET A 146 0.49 2.96 -27.93
C MET A 146 -0.33 4.18 -27.53
N LEU A 147 -0.53 5.15 -28.41
CA LEU A 147 -1.34 6.36 -28.14
C LEU A 147 -2.81 6.07 -27.84
N ARG A 148 -3.33 4.91 -28.25
CA ARG A 148 -4.69 4.46 -27.89
C ARG A 148 -4.77 3.80 -26.52
N ALA A 149 -3.64 3.46 -25.93
CA ALA A 149 -3.59 2.81 -24.63
C ALA A 149 -4.12 3.72 -23.51
N GLU A 150 -4.89 3.13 -22.59
CA GLU A 150 -5.54 3.89 -21.52
C GLU A 150 -4.53 4.62 -20.62
N CYS A 151 -3.35 4.04 -20.40
CA CYS A 151 -2.30 4.64 -19.59
C CYS A 151 -1.82 6.00 -20.13
N TYR A 152 -1.99 6.30 -21.42
CA TYR A 152 -1.58 7.56 -22.03
C TYR A 152 -2.72 8.57 -22.20
N LYS A 153 -3.98 8.16 -22.30
CA LYS A 153 -5.11 9.06 -22.59
C LYS A 153 -5.18 10.26 -21.65
N GLN A 154 -5.13 10.03 -20.35
CA GLN A 154 -5.19 11.11 -19.34
C GLN A 154 -3.98 12.04 -19.39
N ARG A 155 -2.81 11.50 -19.75
CA ARG A 155 -1.59 12.29 -19.87
C ARG A 155 -1.55 13.13 -21.15
N MET A 156 -2.14 12.63 -22.24
CA MET A 156 -2.19 13.37 -23.52
C MET A 156 -2.92 14.71 -23.39
N GLU A 157 -3.95 14.79 -22.57
CA GLU A 157 -4.69 16.05 -22.32
C GLU A 157 -3.83 17.13 -21.66
N LYS A 158 -2.84 16.73 -20.83
CA LYS A 158 -1.93 17.64 -20.12
C LYS A 158 -0.52 17.71 -20.71
N GLY A 159 -0.27 16.98 -21.79
CA GLY A 159 1.03 16.88 -22.43
C GLY A 159 1.83 15.66 -21.95
N LEU A 160 1.82 14.60 -22.75
CA LEU A 160 2.62 13.39 -22.56
C LEU A 160 4.05 13.66 -23.05
N SER A 161 5.06 13.54 -22.19
CA SER A 161 6.45 13.67 -22.57
C SER A 161 6.95 12.41 -23.30
N PHE A 162 7.97 12.59 -24.16
CA PHE A 162 8.64 11.45 -24.80
C PHE A 162 9.25 10.49 -23.77
N LEU A 163 9.72 11.02 -22.66
CA LEU A 163 10.24 10.23 -21.54
C LEU A 163 9.17 9.25 -21.03
N GLU A 164 8.00 9.76 -20.64
CA GLU A 164 6.88 8.97 -20.14
C GLU A 164 6.35 7.97 -21.18
N PHE A 165 6.35 8.37 -22.46
CA PHE A 165 5.91 7.54 -23.57
C PHE A 165 6.75 6.26 -23.71
N ASN A 166 8.04 6.30 -23.36
CA ASN A 166 8.90 5.14 -23.40
C ASN A 166 8.71 4.17 -22.23
N TYR A 167 7.98 4.53 -21.18
CA TYR A 167 7.80 3.67 -20.01
C TYR A 167 7.21 2.30 -20.37
N MET A 168 6.18 2.27 -21.23
CA MET A 168 5.57 1.01 -21.70
C MET A 168 6.62 0.09 -22.39
N ILE A 169 7.53 0.65 -23.18
CA ILE A 169 8.57 -0.12 -23.87
C ILE A 169 9.55 -0.71 -22.86
N MET A 170 9.93 0.06 -21.84
CA MET A 170 10.84 -0.40 -20.76
C MET A 170 10.21 -1.53 -19.95
N GLN A 171 8.96 -1.39 -19.53
CA GLN A 171 8.23 -2.44 -18.79
C GLN A 171 8.03 -3.69 -19.66
N SER A 172 7.78 -3.52 -20.95
CA SER A 172 7.68 -4.65 -21.89
C SER A 172 9.02 -5.37 -22.03
N TYR A 173 10.12 -4.62 -22.05
CA TYR A 173 11.46 -5.17 -22.07
C TYR A 173 11.79 -5.93 -20.79
N ASP A 174 11.33 -5.45 -19.63
CA ASP A 174 11.47 -6.17 -18.36
C ASP A 174 10.86 -7.56 -18.44
N PHE A 175 9.63 -7.69 -18.95
CA PHE A 175 8.99 -9.00 -19.10
C PHE A 175 9.79 -9.91 -20.06
N TYR A 176 10.22 -9.37 -21.19
CA TYR A 176 11.05 -10.09 -22.15
C TYR A 176 12.38 -10.55 -21.54
N ALA A 177 13.07 -9.70 -20.79
CA ALA A 177 14.32 -10.04 -20.10
C ALA A 177 14.12 -11.10 -19.02
N LEU A 178 13.04 -10.98 -18.23
CA LEU A 178 12.68 -11.95 -17.18
C LEU A 178 12.30 -13.31 -17.79
N TYR A 179 11.58 -13.30 -18.91
CA TYR A 179 11.26 -14.53 -19.65
C TYR A 179 12.53 -15.28 -20.07
N GLN A 180 13.48 -14.58 -20.67
CA GLN A 180 14.72 -15.17 -21.14
C GLN A 180 15.65 -15.63 -20.01
N LYS A 181 15.77 -14.81 -18.95
CA LYS A 181 16.73 -15.09 -17.86
C LYS A 181 16.21 -16.11 -16.85
N TYR A 182 14.90 -16.11 -16.57
CA TYR A 182 14.32 -16.84 -15.44
C TYR A 182 13.10 -17.70 -15.82
N GLY A 183 12.74 -17.76 -17.11
CA GLY A 183 11.54 -18.49 -17.55
C GLY A 183 10.25 -17.87 -17.05
N CYS A 184 10.23 -16.56 -16.76
CA CYS A 184 9.05 -15.84 -16.28
C CYS A 184 7.97 -15.85 -17.36
N ASN A 185 6.89 -16.62 -17.14
CA ASN A 185 5.82 -16.82 -18.10
C ASN A 185 4.55 -16.02 -17.81
N MET A 186 4.50 -15.31 -16.67
CA MET A 186 3.34 -14.50 -16.28
C MET A 186 3.76 -13.17 -15.68
N GLN A 187 2.93 -12.15 -15.96
CA GLN A 187 2.99 -10.85 -15.28
C GLN A 187 1.68 -10.59 -14.53
N PHE A 188 1.80 -10.12 -13.29
CA PHE A 188 0.67 -9.59 -12.54
C PHE A 188 0.88 -8.11 -12.25
N GLY A 189 -0.23 -7.36 -12.17
CA GLY A 189 -0.22 -5.94 -11.84
C GLY A 189 -1.60 -5.43 -11.50
N GLY A 190 -1.70 -4.17 -11.05
CA GLY A 190 -2.98 -3.49 -10.90
C GLY A 190 -3.67 -3.31 -12.26
N ASP A 191 -4.98 -3.11 -12.24
CA ASP A 191 -5.77 -2.98 -13.48
C ASP A 191 -5.34 -1.76 -14.33
N ASP A 192 -4.74 -0.75 -13.71
CA ASP A 192 -4.14 0.39 -14.40
C ASP A 192 -2.86 0.04 -15.20
N GLN A 193 -2.30 -1.15 -15.02
CA GLN A 193 -1.11 -1.65 -15.72
C GLN A 193 -1.42 -2.47 -16.97
N TRP A 194 -2.68 -2.73 -17.28
CA TRP A 194 -3.09 -3.65 -18.34
C TRP A 194 -2.40 -3.39 -19.69
N SER A 195 -2.40 -2.14 -20.15
CA SER A 195 -1.77 -1.79 -21.43
C SER A 195 -0.26 -2.04 -21.46
N ASN A 196 0.43 -1.76 -20.35
CA ASN A 196 1.88 -2.01 -20.23
C ASN A 196 2.18 -3.52 -20.26
N MET A 197 1.33 -4.31 -19.59
CA MET A 197 1.47 -5.77 -19.51
C MET A 197 1.27 -6.42 -20.88
N LEU A 198 0.26 -5.98 -21.64
CA LEU A 198 0.05 -6.45 -23.02
C LEU A 198 1.22 -6.13 -23.95
N GLY A 199 1.90 -5.02 -23.74
CA GLY A 199 3.13 -4.70 -24.47
C GLY A 199 4.22 -5.76 -24.28
N GLY A 200 4.35 -6.28 -23.06
CA GLY A 200 5.30 -7.34 -22.71
C GLY A 200 4.96 -8.68 -23.34
N THR A 201 3.70 -9.12 -23.25
CA THR A 201 3.24 -10.38 -23.87
C THR A 201 3.44 -10.35 -25.39
N GLU A 202 3.11 -9.22 -26.04
CA GLU A 202 3.27 -9.05 -27.47
C GLU A 202 4.76 -9.01 -27.88
N LEU A 203 5.63 -8.39 -27.09
CA LEU A 203 7.07 -8.36 -27.36
C LEU A 203 7.67 -9.78 -27.31
N ILE A 204 7.31 -10.59 -26.30
CA ILE A 204 7.73 -11.98 -26.17
C ILE A 204 7.26 -12.80 -27.37
N ARG A 205 5.99 -12.65 -27.77
CA ARG A 205 5.43 -13.32 -28.91
C ARG A 205 6.18 -12.98 -30.22
N ARG A 206 6.46 -11.70 -30.46
CA ARG A 206 7.15 -11.24 -31.68
C ARG A 206 8.61 -11.64 -31.72
N LYS A 207 9.32 -11.55 -30.60
CA LYS A 207 10.77 -11.79 -30.55
C LYS A 207 11.12 -13.26 -30.41
N LEU A 208 10.32 -14.04 -29.65
CA LEU A 208 10.64 -15.42 -29.29
C LEU A 208 9.69 -16.45 -29.92
N GLY A 209 8.55 -16.03 -30.50
CA GLY A 209 7.51 -16.95 -30.94
C GLY A 209 6.95 -17.80 -29.80
N LYS A 210 6.91 -17.26 -28.58
CA LYS A 210 6.45 -17.92 -27.38
C LYS A 210 5.27 -17.17 -26.76
N ASP A 211 4.46 -17.89 -25.99
CA ASP A 211 3.37 -17.31 -25.25
C ASP A 211 3.82 -16.91 -23.85
N ALA A 212 3.29 -15.79 -23.38
CA ALA A 212 3.40 -15.31 -22.03
C ALA A 212 2.07 -14.64 -21.65
N TYR A 213 1.72 -14.69 -20.38
CA TYR A 213 0.37 -14.34 -19.93
C TYR A 213 0.38 -13.18 -18.96
N ALA A 214 -0.73 -12.46 -18.90
CA ALA A 214 -0.91 -11.35 -18.00
C ALA A 214 -2.27 -11.45 -17.30
N MET A 215 -2.27 -11.11 -16.00
CA MET A 215 -3.48 -11.01 -15.20
C MET A 215 -3.42 -9.75 -14.35
N THR A 216 -4.48 -8.94 -14.37
CA THR A 216 -4.61 -7.80 -13.47
C THR A 216 -5.39 -8.15 -12.24
N ILE A 217 -5.03 -7.50 -11.14
CA ILE A 217 -5.73 -7.56 -9.87
C ILE A 217 -6.62 -6.34 -9.69
N THR A 218 -7.80 -6.58 -9.11
CA THR A 218 -8.74 -5.55 -8.75
C THR A 218 -8.08 -4.49 -7.87
N LEU A 219 -8.27 -3.22 -8.19
CA LEU A 219 -7.75 -2.13 -7.36
C LEU A 219 -8.46 -2.09 -6.00
N LEU A 220 -7.69 -1.86 -4.95
CA LEU A 220 -8.24 -1.70 -3.60
C LEU A 220 -8.87 -0.31 -3.46
N LEU A 221 -10.17 -0.24 -3.76
CA LEU A 221 -10.99 0.96 -3.64
C LEU A 221 -11.92 0.86 -2.45
N ASN A 222 -12.15 1.98 -1.77
CA ASN A 222 -13.21 2.08 -0.77
C ASN A 222 -14.59 2.20 -1.45
N SER A 223 -15.65 2.18 -0.65
CA SER A 223 -17.04 2.31 -1.10
C SER A 223 -17.37 3.62 -1.83
N GLU A 224 -16.51 4.64 -1.70
CA GLU A 224 -16.60 5.90 -2.46
C GLU A 224 -15.82 5.86 -3.79
N GLY A 225 -15.22 4.73 -4.17
CA GLY A 225 -14.39 4.57 -5.37
C GLY A 225 -12.99 5.17 -5.27
N LYS A 226 -12.52 5.53 -4.08
CA LYS A 226 -11.17 6.09 -3.87
C LYS A 226 -10.16 5.00 -3.53
N LYS A 227 -8.94 5.10 -4.06
CA LYS A 227 -7.83 4.18 -3.72
C LYS A 227 -7.57 4.23 -2.21
N MET A 228 -7.58 3.05 -1.55
CA MET A 228 -7.27 2.90 -0.13
C MET A 228 -5.77 3.07 0.14
N GLY A 229 -5.42 3.25 1.42
CA GLY A 229 -4.03 3.41 1.85
C GLY A 229 -3.53 4.85 1.86
N LYS A 230 -4.42 5.82 1.65
CA LYS A 230 -4.12 7.24 1.82
C LYS A 230 -5.04 7.85 2.89
N THR A 231 -4.46 8.67 3.75
CA THR A 231 -5.16 9.47 4.75
C THR A 231 -4.93 10.95 4.47
N GLN A 232 -5.56 11.83 5.23
CA GLN A 232 -5.25 13.27 5.18
C GLN A 232 -3.77 13.56 5.52
N LYS A 233 -3.08 12.65 6.23
CA LYS A 233 -1.67 12.74 6.62
C LYS A 233 -0.72 12.12 5.59
N GLY A 234 -1.22 11.56 4.49
CA GLY A 234 -0.42 10.89 3.46
C GLY A 234 -0.66 9.38 3.38
N ALA A 235 0.32 8.64 2.88
CA ALA A 235 0.23 7.19 2.73
C ALA A 235 0.29 6.46 4.08
N VAL A 236 -0.39 5.32 4.17
CA VAL A 236 -0.25 4.37 5.27
C VAL A 236 0.88 3.42 4.91
N TRP A 237 1.99 3.56 5.62
CA TRP A 237 3.24 2.88 5.33
C TRP A 237 3.32 1.50 6.00
N LEU A 238 4.10 0.60 5.42
CA LEU A 238 4.41 -0.71 6.02
C LEU A 238 5.64 -0.65 6.94
N ASP A 239 6.40 0.46 6.91
CA ASP A 239 7.49 0.71 7.84
C ASP A 239 6.93 1.19 9.19
N PRO A 240 7.24 0.49 10.31
CA PRO A 240 6.75 0.86 11.63
C PRO A 240 7.27 2.22 12.13
N ASN A 241 8.38 2.73 11.56
CA ASN A 241 8.91 4.05 11.89
C ASN A 241 8.13 5.20 11.20
N LYS A 242 7.36 4.90 10.16
CA LYS A 242 6.55 5.88 9.41
C LYS A 242 5.07 5.82 9.76
N THR A 243 4.56 4.63 9.96
CA THR A 243 3.22 4.35 10.47
C THR A 243 3.39 3.27 11.53
N SER A 244 3.22 3.64 12.79
CA SER A 244 3.37 2.69 13.90
C SER A 244 2.37 1.53 13.77
N PRO A 245 2.67 0.34 14.35
CA PRO A 245 1.75 -0.80 14.34
C PRO A 245 0.35 -0.43 14.87
N PHE A 246 0.29 0.44 15.89
CA PHE A 246 -0.98 0.95 16.42
C PHE A 246 -1.73 1.83 15.39
N GLU A 247 -1.06 2.77 14.71
CA GLU A 247 -1.69 3.59 13.67
C GLU A 247 -2.13 2.76 12.48
N PHE A 248 -1.35 1.74 12.10
CA PHE A 248 -1.69 0.77 11.06
C PHE A 248 -2.94 -0.03 11.45
N TYR A 249 -3.00 -0.54 12.68
CA TYR A 249 -4.17 -1.22 13.24
C TYR A 249 -5.39 -0.30 13.23
N GLN A 250 -5.26 0.93 13.71
CA GLN A 250 -6.35 1.92 13.75
C GLN A 250 -6.86 2.28 12.36
N TYR A 251 -5.99 2.34 11.37
CA TYR A 251 -6.41 2.57 9.99
C TYR A 251 -7.43 1.51 9.54
N TRP A 252 -7.11 0.24 9.73
CA TRP A 252 -8.00 -0.86 9.33
C TRP A 252 -9.22 -1.00 10.24
N ARG A 253 -9.06 -0.73 11.53
CA ARG A 253 -10.17 -0.73 12.50
C ARG A 253 -11.22 0.35 12.20
N ASN A 254 -10.83 1.39 11.47
CA ASN A 254 -11.66 2.56 11.14
C ASN A 254 -12.14 2.61 9.69
N VAL A 255 -11.99 1.54 8.90
CA VAL A 255 -12.61 1.46 7.56
C VAL A 255 -14.14 1.57 7.67
N ALA A 256 -14.78 1.99 6.58
CA ALA A 256 -16.23 2.04 6.53
C ALA A 256 -16.84 0.64 6.69
N ASP A 257 -18.06 0.55 7.23
CA ASP A 257 -18.77 -0.73 7.41
C ASP A 257 -18.91 -1.48 6.08
N ALA A 258 -19.22 -0.75 5.01
CA ALA A 258 -19.34 -1.28 3.65
C ALA A 258 -18.04 -1.86 3.07
N ASP A 259 -16.88 -1.49 3.63
CA ASP A 259 -15.57 -1.93 3.14
C ASP A 259 -14.98 -3.09 3.95
N ALA A 260 -15.47 -3.31 5.18
CA ALA A 260 -14.83 -4.23 6.12
C ALA A 260 -14.74 -5.66 5.60
N LEU A 261 -15.86 -6.25 5.19
CA LEU A 261 -15.92 -7.64 4.70
C LEU A 261 -15.18 -7.82 3.37
N LYS A 262 -15.29 -6.83 2.47
CA LYS A 262 -14.52 -6.79 1.23
C LYS A 262 -13.01 -6.83 1.53
N CYS A 263 -12.52 -6.00 2.43
CA CYS A 263 -11.10 -5.97 2.80
C CYS A 263 -10.65 -7.28 3.47
N ILE A 264 -11.49 -7.89 4.32
CA ILE A 264 -11.19 -9.20 4.91
C ILE A 264 -11.01 -10.23 3.80
N ARG A 265 -11.94 -10.31 2.86
CA ARG A 265 -11.94 -11.28 1.77
C ARG A 265 -10.72 -11.13 0.86
N MET A 266 -10.37 -9.91 0.49
CA MET A 266 -9.28 -9.64 -0.44
C MET A 266 -7.90 -9.74 0.20
N LEU A 267 -7.72 -9.28 1.45
CA LEU A 267 -6.40 -9.02 2.02
C LEU A 267 -5.97 -10.04 3.07
N THR A 268 -6.90 -10.68 3.81
CA THR A 268 -6.54 -11.63 4.86
C THR A 268 -6.30 -13.03 4.31
N PHE A 269 -5.58 -13.86 5.08
CA PHE A 269 -5.35 -15.28 4.79
C PHE A 269 -6.33 -16.19 5.54
N LEU A 270 -7.42 -15.65 6.08
CA LEU A 270 -8.48 -16.42 6.70
C LEU A 270 -9.13 -17.38 5.68
N PRO A 271 -9.54 -18.59 6.10
CA PRO A 271 -10.31 -19.50 5.26
C PRO A 271 -11.59 -18.85 4.73
N LEU A 272 -11.93 -19.08 3.45
CA LEU A 272 -13.14 -18.50 2.84
C LEU A 272 -14.41 -18.93 3.59
N GLU A 273 -14.47 -20.17 4.09
CA GLU A 273 -15.61 -20.67 4.87
C GLU A 273 -15.84 -19.88 6.18
N GLU A 274 -14.79 -19.31 6.76
CA GLU A 274 -14.92 -18.41 7.92
C GLU A 274 -15.42 -17.03 7.49
N ILE A 275 -14.92 -16.52 6.35
CA ILE A 275 -15.32 -15.24 5.82
C ILE A 275 -16.78 -15.28 5.35
N ASP A 276 -17.20 -16.37 4.69
CA ASP A 276 -18.57 -16.54 4.20
C ASP A 276 -19.60 -16.51 5.33
N LYS A 277 -19.23 -16.98 6.53
CA LYS A 277 -20.08 -16.83 7.73
C LYS A 277 -20.27 -15.37 8.17
N MET A 278 -19.33 -14.50 7.82
CA MET A 278 -19.40 -13.09 8.15
C MET A 278 -20.26 -12.30 7.15
N ASP A 279 -20.60 -12.83 5.97
CA ASP A 279 -21.36 -12.13 4.95
C ASP A 279 -22.76 -11.69 5.43
N SER A 280 -23.31 -12.38 6.44
CA SER A 280 -24.59 -12.02 7.09
C SER A 280 -24.43 -11.06 8.26
N TRP A 281 -23.23 -10.60 8.57
CA TRP A 281 -22.99 -9.72 9.72
C TRP A 281 -23.46 -8.30 9.46
N GLU A 282 -24.17 -7.75 10.44
CA GLU A 282 -24.71 -6.40 10.40
C GLU A 282 -24.49 -5.65 11.72
N GLY A 283 -24.62 -4.34 11.70
CA GLY A 283 -24.59 -3.49 12.89
C GLY A 283 -23.32 -3.68 13.74
N SER A 284 -23.47 -4.11 14.99
CA SER A 284 -22.34 -4.30 15.91
C SER A 284 -21.37 -5.39 15.51
N GLN A 285 -21.81 -6.40 14.74
CA GLN A 285 -20.96 -7.47 14.24
C GLN A 285 -19.92 -6.94 13.23
N LEU A 286 -20.23 -5.89 12.46
CA LEU A 286 -19.25 -5.25 11.57
C LEU A 286 -18.10 -4.60 12.36
N ASN A 287 -18.33 -4.19 13.61
CA ASN A 287 -17.23 -3.74 14.47
C ASN A 287 -16.28 -4.89 14.82
N GLN A 288 -16.81 -6.10 15.04
CA GLN A 288 -15.99 -7.29 15.23
C GLN A 288 -15.23 -7.67 13.94
N ALA A 289 -15.87 -7.58 12.77
CA ALA A 289 -15.21 -7.79 11.48
C ALA A 289 -14.04 -6.84 11.28
N LYS A 290 -14.20 -5.54 11.60
CA LYS A 290 -13.11 -4.57 11.54
C LYS A 290 -11.98 -4.85 12.52
N GLU A 291 -12.29 -5.40 13.67
CA GLU A 291 -11.28 -5.81 14.66
C GLU A 291 -10.48 -6.99 14.15
N ILE A 292 -11.13 -7.99 13.56
CA ILE A 292 -10.49 -9.14 12.89
C ILE A 292 -9.60 -8.64 11.74
N LEU A 293 -10.14 -7.78 10.87
CA LEU A 293 -9.37 -7.20 9.76
C LEU A 293 -8.11 -6.50 10.25
N ALA A 294 -8.24 -5.61 11.23
CA ALA A 294 -7.13 -4.85 11.77
C ALA A 294 -6.06 -5.76 12.41
N TYR A 295 -6.50 -6.77 13.16
CA TYR A 295 -5.59 -7.73 13.78
C TYR A 295 -4.82 -8.54 12.73
N GLU A 296 -5.53 -9.18 11.80
CA GLU A 296 -4.92 -10.04 10.78
C GLU A 296 -3.92 -9.29 9.89
N LEU A 297 -4.26 -8.06 9.47
CA LEU A 297 -3.36 -7.27 8.64
C LEU A 297 -2.17 -6.71 9.42
N THR A 298 -2.36 -6.32 10.68
CA THR A 298 -1.24 -5.87 11.53
C THR A 298 -0.32 -7.04 11.85
N LYS A 299 -0.86 -8.22 12.13
CA LYS A 299 -0.08 -9.46 12.32
C LYS A 299 0.75 -9.80 11.08
N LEU A 300 0.18 -9.66 9.90
CA LEU A 300 0.87 -9.97 8.65
C LEU A 300 2.05 -9.02 8.38
N VAL A 301 1.92 -7.74 8.72
CA VAL A 301 2.94 -6.70 8.43
C VAL A 301 3.96 -6.55 9.56
N HIS A 302 3.50 -6.55 10.80
CA HIS A 302 4.30 -6.20 11.98
C HIS A 302 4.56 -7.36 12.94
N GLY A 303 3.90 -8.51 12.72
CA GLY A 303 4.01 -9.68 13.58
C GLY A 303 2.90 -9.76 14.63
N GLU A 304 2.75 -10.95 15.21
CA GLU A 304 1.64 -11.26 16.13
C GLU A 304 1.70 -10.47 17.42
N GLU A 305 2.89 -10.28 17.97
CA GLU A 305 3.11 -9.52 19.22
C GLU A 305 2.65 -8.07 19.09
N GLU A 306 3.06 -7.39 18.00
CA GLU A 306 2.66 -6.01 17.74
C GLU A 306 1.16 -5.88 17.42
N ALA A 307 0.57 -6.88 16.76
CA ALA A 307 -0.87 -6.91 16.51
C ALA A 307 -1.66 -7.05 17.82
N ALA A 308 -1.21 -7.93 18.72
CA ALA A 308 -1.84 -8.10 20.02
C ALA A 308 -1.75 -6.84 20.89
N LYS A 309 -0.57 -6.20 20.95
CA LYS A 309 -0.39 -4.92 21.66
C LYS A 309 -1.27 -3.81 21.09
N ALA A 310 -1.34 -3.70 19.77
CA ALA A 310 -2.18 -2.69 19.11
C ALA A 310 -3.67 -2.94 19.37
N GLN A 311 -4.11 -4.20 19.38
CA GLN A 311 -5.49 -4.56 19.69
C GLN A 311 -5.86 -4.25 21.15
N GLU A 312 -4.98 -4.62 22.09
CA GLU A 312 -5.19 -4.34 23.52
C GLU A 312 -5.26 -2.83 23.77
N SER A 313 -4.32 -2.08 23.20
CA SER A 313 -4.28 -0.63 23.28
C SER A 313 -5.55 0.01 22.69
N ALA A 314 -6.03 -0.50 21.54
CA ALA A 314 -7.27 -0.02 20.94
C ALA A 314 -8.50 -0.32 21.83
N ARG A 315 -8.58 -1.50 22.44
CA ARG A 315 -9.67 -1.87 23.36
C ARG A 315 -9.63 -1.03 24.64
N ALA A 316 -8.43 -0.78 25.20
CA ALA A 316 -8.25 0.06 26.38
C ALA A 316 -8.74 1.50 26.15
N LEU A 317 -8.54 2.05 24.94
CA LEU A 317 -9.06 3.37 24.56
C LEU A 317 -10.60 3.48 24.66
N PHE A 318 -11.30 2.38 24.35
CA PHE A 318 -12.77 2.35 24.44
C PHE A 318 -13.28 2.09 25.86
N SER A 319 -12.49 1.41 26.69
CA SER A 319 -12.92 1.00 28.03
C SER A 319 -12.45 1.93 29.17
N LYS A 320 -11.28 2.57 29.05
CA LYS A 320 -10.66 3.37 30.13
C LYS A 320 -9.94 4.66 29.67
N GLY A 321 -9.92 4.98 28.38
CA GLY A 321 -9.29 6.21 27.87
C GLY A 321 -7.75 6.24 27.83
N VAL A 322 -7.05 5.17 28.22
CA VAL A 322 -5.57 5.11 28.24
C VAL A 322 -5.07 3.84 27.56
N ALA A 323 -4.22 3.98 26.55
CA ALA A 323 -3.58 2.87 25.85
C ALA A 323 -2.04 2.98 25.92
N ALA A 324 -1.36 1.86 26.15
CA ALA A 324 0.10 1.81 26.33
C ALA A 324 0.91 2.22 25.07
N ASP A 325 0.38 2.00 23.86
CA ASP A 325 1.06 2.26 22.56
C ASP A 325 0.41 3.38 21.72
N MET A 326 -0.21 4.36 22.38
CA MET A 326 -0.77 5.52 21.69
C MET A 326 0.36 6.41 21.14
N PRO A 327 0.26 6.94 19.91
CA PRO A 327 1.20 7.93 19.43
C PRO A 327 1.36 9.05 20.46
N SER A 328 2.58 9.21 20.94
CA SER A 328 2.88 10.15 22.03
C SER A 328 3.64 11.37 21.52
N VAL A 329 3.45 12.47 22.17
CA VAL A 329 4.20 13.72 21.95
C VAL A 329 4.63 14.25 23.31
N THR A 330 5.92 14.61 23.43
CA THR A 330 6.47 15.25 24.61
C THR A 330 6.47 16.77 24.42
N LEU A 331 5.88 17.51 25.33
CA LEU A 331 5.92 18.97 25.37
C LEU A 331 7.24 19.43 26.01
N ALA A 332 7.77 20.53 25.51
CA ALA A 332 8.93 21.18 26.11
C ALA A 332 8.51 22.05 27.31
N ALA A 333 9.43 22.27 28.24
CA ALA A 333 9.16 23.16 29.39
C ALA A 333 8.70 24.57 28.97
N ASP A 334 9.22 25.07 27.84
CA ASP A 334 8.86 26.39 27.30
C ASP A 334 7.45 26.45 26.68
N ASP A 335 6.78 25.31 26.53
CA ASP A 335 5.39 25.26 26.07
C ASP A 335 4.39 25.64 27.16
N PHE A 336 4.81 25.62 28.42
CA PHE A 336 3.98 25.97 29.56
C PHE A 336 4.20 27.44 29.95
N LYS A 337 3.11 28.14 30.20
CA LYS A 337 3.10 29.51 30.71
C LYS A 337 2.36 29.54 32.05
N ASP A 338 3.01 30.10 33.04
CA ASP A 338 2.45 30.17 34.41
C ASP A 338 1.95 28.81 34.94
N GLY A 339 2.72 27.72 34.64
CA GLY A 339 2.40 26.36 35.07
C GLY A 339 1.21 25.71 34.35
N SER A 340 0.85 26.18 33.17
CA SER A 340 -0.26 25.63 32.37
C SER A 340 -0.06 25.83 30.88
N ILE A 341 -0.84 25.10 30.06
CA ILE A 341 -0.88 25.22 28.60
C ILE A 341 -2.33 25.29 28.11
N ASP A 342 -2.64 26.18 27.16
CA ASP A 342 -3.98 26.27 26.57
C ASP A 342 -4.29 25.06 25.67
N ILE A 343 -5.54 24.61 25.66
CA ILE A 343 -5.99 23.42 24.91
C ILE A 343 -5.69 23.53 23.41
N VAL A 344 -5.75 24.72 22.82
CA VAL A 344 -5.48 24.92 21.40
C VAL A 344 -3.99 24.70 21.10
N SER A 345 -3.11 25.12 22.00
CA SER A 345 -1.67 24.84 21.91
C SER A 345 -1.38 23.35 22.04
N VAL A 346 -2.04 22.64 22.96
CA VAL A 346 -1.92 21.18 23.08
C VAL A 346 -2.33 20.48 21.78
N LEU A 347 -3.45 20.89 21.18
CA LEU A 347 -3.91 20.32 19.90
C LEU A 347 -2.92 20.55 18.74
N VAL A 348 -2.33 21.73 18.66
CA VAL A 348 -1.33 22.05 17.64
C VAL A 348 -0.03 21.28 17.85
N LYS A 349 0.52 21.32 19.07
CA LYS A 349 1.77 20.64 19.44
C LYS A 349 1.68 19.13 19.31
N SER A 350 0.54 18.55 19.68
CA SER A 350 0.29 17.11 19.49
C SER A 350 0.05 16.70 18.04
N GLY A 351 -0.02 17.65 17.10
CA GLY A 351 -0.29 17.36 15.68
C GLY A 351 -1.73 16.87 15.42
N LEU A 352 -2.65 17.06 16.38
CA LEU A 352 -4.06 16.77 16.18
C LEU A 352 -4.76 17.78 15.28
N VAL A 353 -4.22 18.99 15.19
CA VAL A 353 -4.64 20.04 14.25
C VAL A 353 -3.40 20.69 13.62
N THR A 354 -3.59 21.29 12.44
CA THR A 354 -2.50 21.93 11.69
C THR A 354 -2.34 23.43 12.03
N SER A 355 -3.36 24.03 12.66
CA SER A 355 -3.36 25.46 13.01
C SER A 355 -4.19 25.76 14.24
N ARG A 356 -3.90 26.91 14.89
CA ARG A 356 -4.70 27.41 16.03
C ARG A 356 -6.17 27.66 15.67
N ASN A 357 -6.44 28.10 14.45
CA ASN A 357 -7.82 28.34 13.99
C ASN A 357 -8.61 27.03 13.83
N GLU A 358 -7.94 25.97 13.38
CA GLU A 358 -8.53 24.63 13.32
C GLU A 358 -8.78 24.06 14.72
N GLY A 359 -7.84 24.28 15.65
CA GLY A 359 -7.99 23.89 17.05
C GLY A 359 -9.18 24.55 17.72
N ARG A 360 -9.35 25.88 17.56
CA ARG A 360 -10.51 26.61 18.09
C ARG A 360 -11.83 26.04 17.57
N ARG A 361 -11.92 25.84 16.24
CA ARG A 361 -13.13 25.23 15.63
C ARG A 361 -13.42 23.83 16.17
N ALA A 362 -12.38 23.01 16.38
CA ALA A 362 -12.54 21.68 16.91
C ALA A 362 -13.11 21.68 18.35
N VAL A 363 -12.69 22.63 19.19
CA VAL A 363 -13.22 22.84 20.55
C VAL A 363 -14.66 23.34 20.50
N ASP A 364 -14.95 24.39 19.71
CA ASP A 364 -16.29 24.99 19.57
C ASP A 364 -17.33 23.96 19.09
N GLN A 365 -16.91 23.06 18.18
CA GLN A 365 -17.76 21.95 17.70
C GLN A 365 -17.90 20.81 18.72
N GLY A 366 -17.26 20.91 19.87
CA GLY A 366 -17.28 19.90 20.93
C GLY A 366 -16.61 18.59 20.51
N GLY A 367 -15.66 18.68 19.58
CA GLY A 367 -14.91 17.53 19.06
C GLY A 367 -13.65 17.18 19.86
N VAL A 368 -13.36 17.87 20.97
CA VAL A 368 -12.16 17.68 21.77
C VAL A 368 -12.47 17.05 23.11
N VAL A 369 -11.69 16.04 23.49
CA VAL A 369 -11.80 15.36 24.79
C VAL A 369 -10.40 15.19 25.35
N VAL A 370 -10.22 15.45 26.64
CA VAL A 370 -8.97 15.25 27.39
C VAL A 370 -9.28 14.33 28.56
N ASP A 371 -8.57 13.19 28.65
CA ASP A 371 -8.79 12.15 29.68
C ASP A 371 -10.26 11.73 29.88
N GLY A 372 -11.02 11.67 28.78
CA GLY A 372 -12.44 11.31 28.80
C GLY A 372 -13.37 12.48 29.03
N GLU A 373 -12.90 13.66 29.45
CA GLU A 373 -13.69 14.87 29.66
C GLU A 373 -13.77 15.72 28.38
N LYS A 374 -15.00 16.09 28.01
CA LYS A 374 -15.24 16.92 26.83
C LYS A 374 -14.88 18.38 27.09
N ILE A 375 -13.98 18.93 26.29
CA ILE A 375 -13.58 20.35 26.37
C ILE A 375 -14.44 21.15 25.39
N THR A 376 -15.14 22.13 25.91
CA THR A 376 -16.02 23.03 25.13
C THR A 376 -15.60 24.50 25.21
N ASP A 377 -14.67 24.83 26.11
CA ASP A 377 -14.12 26.18 26.23
C ASP A 377 -12.79 26.26 25.46
N VAL A 378 -12.72 27.15 24.48
CA VAL A 378 -11.51 27.44 23.67
C VAL A 378 -10.37 28.03 24.54
N GLN A 379 -10.73 28.65 25.67
CA GLN A 379 -9.76 29.22 26.62
C GLN A 379 -9.36 28.23 27.74
N ALA A 380 -9.85 26.99 27.70
CA ALA A 380 -9.48 26.00 28.69
C ALA A 380 -7.94 25.81 28.73
N VAL A 381 -7.42 25.78 29.95
CA VAL A 381 -6.00 25.54 30.24
C VAL A 381 -5.85 24.21 30.96
N ILE A 382 -4.77 23.50 30.71
CA ILE A 382 -4.44 22.25 31.36
C ILE A 382 -3.20 22.50 32.23
N PRO A 383 -3.27 22.22 33.55
CA PRO A 383 -2.11 22.36 34.45
C PRO A 383 -0.96 21.48 34.00
N GLU A 384 0.26 22.01 34.13
CA GLU A 384 1.51 21.34 33.74
C GLU A 384 1.69 19.99 34.44
N GLU A 385 1.29 19.89 35.70
CA GLU A 385 1.36 18.66 36.51
C GLU A 385 0.57 17.47 35.94
N LYS A 386 -0.45 17.72 35.10
CA LYS A 386 -1.21 16.66 34.43
C LYS A 386 -0.41 15.95 33.33
N PHE A 387 0.67 16.59 32.85
CA PHE A 387 1.52 16.02 31.81
C PHE A 387 2.70 15.21 32.39
N ASP A 388 2.87 15.19 33.71
CA ASP A 388 3.89 14.40 34.39
C ASP A 388 3.49 12.91 34.40
N GLY A 389 4.50 12.03 34.45
CA GLY A 389 4.30 10.59 34.51
C GLY A 389 3.67 10.02 33.24
N GLU A 390 2.43 9.55 33.31
CA GLU A 390 1.76 8.97 32.14
C GLU A 390 1.25 10.02 31.13
N GLY A 391 1.20 11.31 31.54
CA GLY A 391 0.65 12.38 30.71
C GLY A 391 -0.85 12.30 30.53
N VAL A 392 -1.40 13.09 29.57
CA VAL A 392 -2.82 13.17 29.27
C VAL A 392 -3.13 12.56 27.90
N VAL A 393 -4.33 11.99 27.75
CA VAL A 393 -4.85 11.51 26.47
C VAL A 393 -5.75 12.57 25.86
N VAL A 394 -5.33 13.11 24.72
CA VAL A 394 -6.09 14.10 23.96
C VAL A 394 -6.72 13.46 22.75
N ARG A 395 -8.02 13.62 22.57
CA ARG A 395 -8.80 13.11 21.44
C ARG A 395 -9.44 14.25 20.66
N ARG A 396 -9.33 14.18 19.31
CA ARG A 396 -10.06 15.03 18.38
C ARG A 396 -11.01 14.19 17.52
N GLY A 397 -12.32 14.44 17.65
CA GLY A 397 -13.35 13.65 16.99
C GLY A 397 -13.39 12.21 17.50
N LYS A 398 -13.84 11.28 16.64
CA LYS A 398 -13.99 9.86 17.05
C LYS A 398 -12.72 9.02 16.84
N LYS A 399 -11.74 9.51 16.05
CA LYS A 399 -10.69 8.66 15.46
C LYS A 399 -9.24 9.12 15.72
N ASN A 400 -9.02 10.34 16.18
CA ASN A 400 -7.68 10.89 16.36
C ASN A 400 -7.34 11.03 17.84
N PHE A 401 -6.28 10.35 18.28
CA PHE A 401 -5.82 10.30 19.67
C PHE A 401 -4.34 10.62 19.74
N ARG A 402 -3.90 11.23 20.83
CA ARG A 402 -2.49 11.42 21.18
C ARG A 402 -2.32 11.32 22.68
N LYS A 403 -1.27 10.63 23.12
CA LYS A 403 -0.75 10.75 24.50
C LYS A 403 0.20 11.95 24.51
N VAL A 404 -0.03 12.88 25.40
CA VAL A 404 0.77 14.09 25.53
C VAL A 404 1.40 14.08 26.91
N SER A 405 2.72 14.09 26.99
CA SER A 405 3.50 14.09 28.23
C SER A 405 4.43 15.31 28.25
N LYS A 406 5.09 15.53 29.38
CA LYS A 406 6.14 16.52 29.57
C LYS A 406 7.51 15.85 29.55
#